data_8a4db5551fbf31b896e4dce3fcd7358c
#
_entry.id   8a4db5551fbf31b896e4dce3fcd7358c
#
_cell.length_a   1.000
_cell.length_b   1.000
_cell.length_c   1.000
_cell.angle_alpha   90.00
_cell.angle_beta   90.00
_cell.angle_gamma   90.00
#
_symmetry.space_group_name_H-M   'P 1'
#
loop_
_entity.id
_entity.type
_entity.pdbx_description
1 polymer ?
#
loop_
_entity_poly.entity_id
_entity_poly.type
_entity_poly.pdbx_seq_one_letter_code
_entity_poly.pdbx_strand_id
1 'polypeptide(L)' 'MGRIHAKRIGPVAYYLYRDAKSYQAGKPALHTKFGPYASMKEAEAKREEEESGARPGYVYHYRIAVEPIIIPE' A
#
# COMPACT_ATOMS: atom_id res chain seq x y z
N MET A 1 16.92 4.78 33.40
CA MET A 1 16.91 4.96 32.25
C MET A 1 15.89 4.36 31.56
N GLY A 2 15.01 4.81 31.32
CA GLY A 2 13.93 4.24 30.67
C GLY A 2 14.19 4.01 29.23
N ARG A 3 14.40 2.82 28.89
CA ARG A 3 14.57 2.53 27.55
C ARG A 3 13.45 1.74 27.07
N ILE A 4 13.08 1.91 25.89
CA ILE A 4 12.01 1.14 25.29
C ILE A 4 12.61 0.00 24.56
N HIS A 5 12.26 -1.18 25.00
CA HIS A 5 12.83 -2.33 24.40
C HIS A 5 11.86 -3.24 23.77
N ALA A 6 10.62 -2.94 23.76
CA ALA A 6 9.63 -3.87 23.30
C ALA A 6 9.80 -4.28 21.85
N LYS A 7 10.35 -3.42 21.05
CA LYS A 7 10.44 -3.70 19.63
C LYS A 7 11.65 -3.08 19.02
N ARG A 8 12.17 -3.79 18.04
CA ARG A 8 13.23 -3.25 17.22
C ARG A 8 12.62 -2.86 15.90
N ILE A 9 12.95 -1.69 15.41
CA ILE A 9 12.50 -1.27 14.12
C ILE A 9 13.51 -1.74 13.10
N GLY A 10 13.06 -2.62 12.24
CA GLY A 10 13.91 -3.16 11.19
C GLY A 10 13.87 -2.29 9.95
N PRO A 11 14.20 -2.87 8.80
CA PRO A 11 14.14 -2.13 7.54
C PRO A 11 12.71 -1.73 7.24
N VAL A 12 12.55 -0.80 6.32
CA VAL A 12 11.23 -0.35 5.91
C VAL A 12 10.71 -1.22 4.79
N ALA A 13 9.41 -1.26 4.65
CA ALA A 13 8.75 -1.91 3.54
C ALA A 13 7.88 -0.88 2.83
N TYR A 14 7.70 -1.07 1.54
CA TYR A 14 6.89 -0.18 0.73
C TYR A 14 5.61 -0.90 0.36
N TYR A 15 4.50 -0.18 0.45
CA TYR A 15 3.19 -0.75 0.14
C TYR A 15 2.48 0.16 -0.85
N LEU A 16 1.70 -0.45 -1.71
CA LEU A 16 0.85 0.29 -2.61
C LEU A 16 -0.58 0.14 -2.13
N TYR A 17 -1.24 1.25 -1.88
CA TYR A 17 -2.65 1.24 -1.52
C TYR A 17 -3.45 1.70 -2.73
N ARG A 18 -4.52 0.99 -3.03
CA ARG A 18 -5.40 1.33 -4.12
C ARG A 18 -6.83 1.41 -3.61
N ASP A 19 -7.48 2.53 -3.88
CA ASP A 19 -8.90 2.68 -3.61
C ASP A 19 -9.61 2.70 -4.95
N ALA A 20 -10.60 1.85 -5.11
CA ALA A 20 -11.39 1.78 -6.32
C ALA A 20 -12.83 2.11 -5.97
N LYS A 21 -13.38 3.12 -6.65
CA LYS A 21 -14.76 3.54 -6.41
C LYS A 21 -15.54 3.44 -7.68
N SER A 22 -16.69 2.75 -7.62
CA SER A 22 -17.55 2.60 -8.77
C SER A 22 -18.29 3.89 -9.06
N TYR A 23 -18.53 4.18 -10.34
CA TYR A 23 -19.37 5.29 -10.71
C TYR A 23 -20.83 5.02 -10.37
N GLN A 24 -21.20 3.76 -10.16
CA GLN A 24 -22.58 3.44 -9.83
C GLN A 24 -22.85 3.76 -8.37
N ALA A 25 -23.95 4.45 -8.13
CA ALA A 25 -24.34 4.80 -6.77
C ALA A 25 -24.65 3.53 -5.98
N GLY A 26 -24.35 3.57 -4.69
CA GLY A 26 -24.68 2.47 -3.81
C GLY A 26 -23.67 1.36 -3.74
N LYS A 27 -22.62 1.40 -4.54
CA LYS A 27 -21.58 0.39 -4.46
C LYS A 27 -20.49 0.84 -3.52
N PRO A 28 -20.01 -0.03 -2.63
CA PRO A 28 -18.95 0.36 -1.69
C PRO A 28 -17.61 0.51 -2.41
N ALA A 29 -16.77 1.36 -1.86
CA ALA A 29 -15.41 1.50 -2.34
C ALA A 29 -14.62 0.28 -1.91
N LEU A 30 -13.66 -0.12 -2.75
CA LEU A 30 -12.80 -1.25 -2.46
C LEU A 30 -11.41 -0.73 -2.13
N HIS A 31 -10.85 -1.21 -1.04
CA HIS A 31 -9.52 -0.82 -0.60
C HIS A 31 -8.61 -2.02 -0.68
N THR A 32 -7.50 -1.88 -1.37
CA THR A 32 -6.56 -2.98 -1.54
C THR A 32 -5.17 -2.53 -1.14
N LYS A 33 -4.44 -3.40 -0.46
CA LYS A 33 -3.06 -3.15 -0.06
C LYS A 33 -2.19 -4.19 -0.73
N PHE A 34 -1.18 -3.74 -1.47
CA PHE A 34 -0.22 -4.61 -2.13
C PHE A 34 1.12 -4.47 -1.45
N GLY A 35 1.87 -5.55 -1.43
CA GLY A 35 3.20 -5.55 -0.83
C GLY A 35 3.33 -6.65 0.21
N PRO A 36 4.40 -6.64 0.97
CA PRO A 36 5.45 -5.62 1.03
C PRO A 36 6.43 -5.66 -0.14
N TYR A 37 6.92 -4.50 -0.52
CA TYR A 37 7.94 -4.39 -1.55
C TYR A 37 9.23 -3.88 -0.92
N ALA A 38 10.36 -4.29 -1.47
CA ALA A 38 11.66 -3.95 -0.92
C ALA A 38 12.10 -2.54 -1.25
N SER A 39 11.52 -1.94 -2.28
CA SER A 39 11.94 -0.61 -2.71
C SER A 39 10.76 0.17 -3.28
N MET A 40 10.95 1.48 -3.32
CA MET A 40 9.97 2.37 -3.95
C MET A 40 9.77 2.01 -5.42
N LYS A 41 10.85 1.62 -6.09
CA LYS A 41 10.80 1.27 -7.49
C LYS A 41 9.89 0.08 -7.75
N GLU A 42 9.93 -0.91 -6.87
CA GLU A 42 9.05 -2.07 -7.01
C GLU A 42 7.60 -1.69 -6.79
N ALA A 43 7.34 -0.83 -5.80
CA ALA A 43 5.98 -0.38 -5.54
C ALA A 43 5.45 0.44 -6.71
N GLU A 44 6.31 1.27 -7.31
CA GLU A 44 5.91 2.07 -8.48
C GLU A 44 5.64 1.19 -9.68
N ALA A 45 6.43 0.14 -9.85
CA ALA A 45 6.21 -0.80 -10.95
C ALA A 45 4.85 -1.49 -10.78
N LYS A 46 4.50 -1.83 -9.55
CA LYS A 46 3.20 -2.43 -9.30
C LYS A 46 2.06 -1.44 -9.57
N ARG A 47 2.27 -0.16 -9.22
CA ARG A 47 1.27 0.85 -9.52
C ARG A 47 1.04 0.98 -11.03
N GLU A 48 2.11 0.99 -11.82
CA GLU A 48 1.98 1.07 -13.27
C GLU A 48 1.26 -0.14 -13.82
N GLU A 49 1.54 -1.32 -13.28
CA GLU A 49 0.87 -2.53 -13.69
C GLU A 49 -0.64 -2.43 -13.40
N GLU A 50 -0.99 -1.95 -12.21
CA GLU A 50 -2.39 -1.81 -11.84
C GLU A 50 -3.09 -0.74 -12.66
N GLU A 51 -2.41 0.36 -12.95
CA GLU A 51 -2.99 1.42 -13.76
C GLU A 51 -3.28 0.95 -15.19
N SER A 52 -2.40 0.13 -15.75
CA SER A 52 -2.62 -0.37 -17.10
C SER A 52 -3.73 -1.41 -17.16
N GLY A 53 -4.06 -2.01 -16.02
CA GLY A 53 -5.17 -2.94 -15.94
C GLY A 53 -6.45 -2.35 -15.40
N ALA A 54 -6.54 -1.02 -15.31
CA ALA A 54 -7.71 -0.36 -14.76
C ALA A 54 -8.95 -0.64 -15.60
N ARG A 55 -10.06 -0.89 -14.92
CA ARG A 55 -11.32 -1.20 -15.58
C ARG A 55 -12.16 0.04 -15.76
N PRO A 56 -12.92 0.13 -16.85
CA PRO A 56 -13.86 1.24 -17.00
C PRO A 56 -14.95 1.15 -15.95
N GLY A 57 -15.51 2.28 -15.58
CA GLY A 57 -16.59 2.32 -14.61
C GLY A 57 -16.12 2.52 -13.19
N TYR A 58 -14.81 2.69 -12.97
CA TYR A 58 -14.26 2.91 -11.65
C TYR A 58 -13.29 4.08 -11.66
N VAL A 59 -13.20 4.75 -10.52
CA VAL A 59 -12.18 5.75 -10.27
C VAL A 59 -11.18 5.11 -9.32
N TYR A 60 -9.90 5.17 -9.66
CA TYR A 60 -8.84 4.58 -8.84
C TYR A 60 -7.96 5.66 -8.26
N HIS A 61 -7.58 5.48 -7.01
CA HIS A 61 -6.60 6.33 -6.34
C HIS A 61 -5.49 5.44 -5.82
N TYR A 62 -4.26 5.82 -6.10
CA TYR A 62 -3.10 5.03 -5.68
C TYR A 62 -2.24 5.85 -4.73
N ARG A 63 -1.69 5.19 -3.74
CA ARG A 63 -0.78 5.83 -2.79
C ARG A 63 0.28 4.82 -2.39
N ILE A 64 1.54 5.24 -2.40
CA ILE A 64 2.63 4.42 -1.93
C ILE A 64 3.00 4.89 -0.53
N ALA A 65 3.06 3.97 0.40
CA ALA A 65 3.41 4.27 1.78
C ALA A 65 4.65 3.49 2.17
N VAL A 66 5.48 4.13 2.98
CA VAL A 66 6.68 3.50 3.53
C VAL A 66 6.36 3.20 4.99
N GLU A 67 6.44 1.94 5.37
CA GLU A 67 6.11 1.52 6.73
C GLU A 67 7.28 0.77 7.33
N PRO A 68 7.66 1.07 8.56
CA PRO A 68 8.74 0.34 9.18
C PRO A 68 8.29 -1.08 9.54
N ILE A 69 9.22 -2.01 9.42
CA ILE A 69 8.98 -3.37 9.85
C ILE A 69 9.38 -3.44 11.31
N ILE A 70 8.42 -3.78 12.15
CA ILE A 70 8.65 -3.86 13.59
C ILE A 70 8.95 -5.31 13.95
N ILE A 71 10.14 -5.51 14.52
CA ILE A 71 10.58 -6.84 14.86
C ILE A 71 10.48 -7.00 16.37
N PRO A 72 9.68 -7.94 16.86
CA PRO A 72 9.56 -8.15 18.31
C PRO A 72 10.85 -8.68 18.87
N GLU A 73 11.15 -8.29 20.09
CA GLU A 73 12.37 -8.72 20.75
C GLU A 73 12.22 -10.08 21.37
#